data_75421805e640c37924d79e6c0a83f75f
#
_entry.id   75421805e640c37924d79e6c0a83f75f
#
_cell.length_a   1.000
_cell.length_b   1.000
_cell.length_c   1.000
_cell.angle_alpha   90.00
_cell.angle_beta   90.00
_cell.angle_gamma   90.00
#
_symmetry.space_group_name_H-M   'P 1'
#
loop_
_entity.id
_entity.type
_entity.pdbx_description
1 polymer ?
#
loop_
_entity_poly.entity_id
_entity_poly.type
_entity_poly.pdbx_seq_one_letter_code
_entity_poly.pdbx_strand_id
1 'polypeptide(L)'
;GLYPTSMPELYSTAEVKNGAVTKFTNKSKNGFDYAFIGLAGVYDYKTFWKELNGPEIVSAYYDVKKYKKLECHNFEWFDVGTVDNYFRSKKAFEDNINYSIPKTNGEFLYKVGERFLKLSPSKSFIKGRINRAKTLRDLVPELVYKSDNLYAYTWISGNTLYECDDIKV
;
A
#
# COMPACT_ATOMS: atom_id res chain seq x y z
N GLY A 1 4.03 -13.03 0.74
CA GLY A 1 3.02 -12.34 1.55
C GLY A 1 1.71 -13.09 1.51
N LEU A 2 1.12 -13.28 2.67
CA LEU A 2 -0.16 -13.97 2.85
C LEU A 2 -1.12 -13.11 3.66
N TYR A 3 -2.43 -13.30 3.42
CA TYR A 3 -3.51 -12.68 4.18
C TYR A 3 -4.64 -13.68 4.42
N PRO A 4 -5.23 -13.78 5.62
CA PRO A 4 -6.36 -14.66 5.89
C PRO A 4 -7.53 -14.35 4.95
N THR A 5 -8.19 -15.39 4.42
CA THR A 5 -9.34 -15.23 3.54
C THR A 5 -10.43 -16.24 3.86
N SER A 6 -11.68 -15.79 3.77
CA SER A 6 -12.87 -16.66 3.81
C SER A 6 -13.42 -16.96 2.40
N MET A 7 -12.76 -16.46 1.35
CA MET A 7 -13.17 -16.60 -0.05
C MET A 7 -12.04 -17.20 -0.89
N PRO A 8 -11.65 -18.46 -0.65
CA PRO A 8 -10.50 -19.07 -1.32
C PRO A 8 -10.69 -19.24 -2.83
N GLU A 9 -11.94 -19.22 -3.31
CA GLU A 9 -12.27 -19.28 -4.73
C GLU A 9 -11.87 -18.03 -5.53
N LEU A 10 -11.63 -16.91 -4.87
CA LEU A 10 -11.23 -15.66 -5.52
C LEU A 10 -9.71 -15.54 -5.68
N TYR A 11 -8.94 -16.26 -4.88
CA TYR A 11 -7.50 -16.09 -4.77
C TYR A 11 -6.73 -17.39 -4.95
N SER A 12 -5.48 -17.30 -5.35
CA SER A 12 -4.54 -18.39 -5.12
C SER A 12 -4.25 -18.46 -3.63
N THR A 13 -4.42 -19.65 -3.04
CA THR A 13 -4.33 -19.82 -1.58
C THR A 13 -3.20 -20.76 -1.17
N ALA A 14 -2.71 -20.60 0.05
CA ALA A 14 -1.58 -21.33 0.60
C ALA A 14 -1.96 -22.10 1.88
N GLU A 15 -1.51 -23.34 1.99
CA GLU A 15 -1.46 -24.10 3.25
C GLU A 15 -0.19 -23.72 4.00
N VAL A 16 -0.33 -23.36 5.27
CA VAL A 16 0.78 -22.98 6.13
C VAL A 16 0.90 -23.95 7.31
N LYS A 17 2.07 -24.52 7.52
CA LYS A 17 2.40 -25.36 8.67
C LYS A 17 3.71 -24.90 9.29
N ASN A 18 3.71 -24.65 10.59
CA ASN A 18 4.90 -24.22 11.34
C ASN A 18 5.64 -23.02 10.70
N GLY A 19 4.87 -22.01 10.22
CA GLY A 19 5.42 -20.80 9.60
C GLY A 19 6.01 -20.98 8.20
N ALA A 20 5.81 -22.13 7.58
CA ALA A 20 6.22 -22.41 6.21
C ALA A 20 5.03 -22.76 5.33
N VAL A 21 5.08 -22.34 4.07
CA VAL A 21 4.10 -22.74 3.06
C VAL A 21 4.40 -24.18 2.63
N THR A 22 3.39 -25.04 2.72
CA THR A 22 3.49 -26.46 2.35
C THR A 22 2.80 -26.78 1.03
N LYS A 23 1.86 -25.96 0.61
CA LYS A 23 1.12 -26.15 -0.64
C LYS A 23 0.48 -24.84 -1.11
N PHE A 24 0.36 -24.68 -2.42
CA PHE A 24 -0.49 -23.69 -3.05
C PHE A 24 -1.64 -24.34 -3.83
N THR A 25 -2.77 -23.64 -3.91
CA THR A 25 -3.91 -24.01 -4.76
C THR A 25 -4.44 -22.76 -5.47
N ASN A 26 -4.73 -22.89 -6.76
CA ASN A 26 -5.30 -21.77 -7.52
C ASN A 26 -6.82 -21.77 -7.40
N LYS A 27 -7.37 -20.63 -7.04
CA LYS A 27 -8.81 -20.23 -7.11
C LYS A 27 -9.80 -21.40 -6.96
N SER A 28 -9.87 -21.98 -5.79
CA SER A 28 -10.68 -23.17 -5.51
C SER A 28 -11.58 -22.97 -4.31
N LYS A 29 -12.85 -23.42 -4.38
CA LYS A 29 -13.75 -23.46 -3.21
C LYS A 29 -13.20 -24.31 -2.05
N ASN A 30 -12.36 -25.29 -2.37
CA ASN A 30 -11.64 -26.12 -1.40
C ASN A 30 -10.22 -25.62 -1.20
N GLY A 31 -9.99 -24.32 -1.35
CA GLY A 31 -8.70 -23.70 -1.12
C GLY A 31 -8.33 -23.62 0.37
N PHE A 32 -7.20 -23.01 0.65
CA PHE A 32 -6.67 -22.85 1.99
C PHE A 32 -7.08 -21.50 2.59
N ASP A 33 -6.83 -21.32 3.89
CA ASP A 33 -7.27 -20.15 4.65
C ASP A 33 -6.44 -18.89 4.42
N TYR A 34 -5.38 -18.97 3.62
CA TYR A 34 -4.49 -17.84 3.35
C TYR A 34 -4.41 -17.52 1.86
N ALA A 35 -4.85 -16.33 1.48
CA ALA A 35 -4.67 -15.80 0.14
C ALA A 35 -3.22 -15.37 -0.09
N PHE A 36 -2.65 -15.66 -1.26
CA PHE A 36 -1.40 -15.10 -1.72
C PHE A 36 -1.67 -13.68 -2.29
N ILE A 37 -1.06 -12.69 -1.67
CA ILE A 37 -1.33 -11.26 -1.97
C ILE A 37 -0.47 -10.68 -3.10
N GLY A 38 0.24 -11.53 -3.85
CA GLY A 38 1.10 -11.09 -4.95
C GLY A 38 2.48 -10.56 -4.52
N LEU A 39 2.78 -10.53 -3.21
CA LEU A 39 4.08 -10.10 -2.69
C LEU A 39 4.98 -11.30 -2.42
N ALA A 40 6.12 -11.36 -3.10
CA ALA A 40 7.12 -12.41 -2.90
C ALA A 40 8.54 -11.84 -2.87
N GLY A 41 9.32 -12.22 -1.85
CA GLY A 41 10.77 -12.06 -1.85
C GLY A 41 11.41 -13.35 -2.37
N VAL A 42 12.22 -13.26 -3.41
CA VAL A 42 12.80 -14.43 -4.09
C VAL A 42 14.31 -14.46 -3.91
N TYR A 43 14.79 -15.36 -3.04
CA TYR A 43 16.23 -15.60 -2.90
C TYR A 43 16.73 -16.54 -4.01
N ASP A 44 16.04 -17.66 -4.23
CA ASP A 44 16.36 -18.64 -5.29
C ASP A 44 15.70 -18.24 -6.61
N TYR A 45 16.14 -17.12 -7.17
CA TYR A 45 15.56 -16.56 -8.39
C TYR A 45 15.74 -17.47 -9.61
N LYS A 46 16.77 -18.33 -9.65
CA LYS A 46 16.98 -19.27 -10.76
C LYS A 46 15.89 -20.33 -10.79
N THR A 47 15.60 -20.94 -9.64
CA THR A 47 14.49 -21.87 -9.49
C THR A 47 13.16 -21.17 -9.80
N PHE A 48 12.95 -19.97 -9.26
CA PHE A 48 11.74 -19.19 -9.52
C PHE A 48 11.49 -19.00 -11.02
N TRP A 49 12.46 -18.49 -11.76
CA TRP A 49 12.30 -18.27 -13.20
C TRP A 49 12.11 -19.56 -14.00
N LYS A 50 12.72 -20.65 -13.58
CA LYS A 50 12.55 -21.97 -14.20
C LYS A 50 11.16 -22.55 -14.00
N GLU A 51 10.59 -22.37 -12.80
CA GLU A 51 9.29 -22.92 -12.43
C GLU A 51 8.12 -21.96 -12.80
N LEU A 52 8.41 -20.72 -13.14
CA LEU A 52 7.39 -19.75 -13.54
C LEU A 52 6.72 -20.21 -14.85
N ASN A 53 5.46 -20.64 -14.73
CA ASN A 53 4.67 -21.13 -15.84
C ASN A 53 3.29 -20.45 -15.86
N GLY A 54 3.21 -19.30 -16.52
CA GLY A 54 1.99 -18.52 -16.65
C GLY A 54 2.15 -17.06 -16.23
N PRO A 55 1.07 -16.28 -16.34
CA PRO A 55 1.11 -14.83 -16.09
C PRO A 55 1.16 -14.46 -14.60
N GLU A 56 0.77 -15.37 -13.71
CA GLU A 56 0.72 -15.12 -12.27
C GLU A 56 2.00 -15.65 -11.60
N ILE A 57 2.65 -14.82 -10.79
CA ILE A 57 3.90 -15.18 -10.11
C ILE A 57 3.76 -16.36 -9.16
N VAL A 58 2.55 -16.63 -8.65
CA VAL A 58 2.26 -17.78 -7.80
C VAL A 58 2.50 -19.12 -8.52
N SER A 59 2.44 -19.14 -9.86
CA SER A 59 2.66 -20.36 -10.64
C SER A 59 4.07 -20.93 -10.42
N ALA A 60 5.05 -20.09 -10.13
CA ALA A 60 6.40 -20.53 -9.79
C ALA A 60 6.47 -21.33 -8.47
N TYR A 61 5.48 -21.19 -7.59
CA TYR A 61 5.48 -21.79 -6.25
C TYR A 61 4.56 -23.01 -6.09
N TYR A 62 3.86 -23.45 -7.14
CA TYR A 62 2.97 -24.62 -7.03
C TYR A 62 3.71 -25.90 -6.66
N ASP A 63 4.93 -26.09 -7.11
CA ASP A 63 5.78 -27.17 -6.60
C ASP A 63 6.71 -26.64 -5.50
N VAL A 64 6.17 -26.57 -4.29
CA VAL A 64 6.90 -26.07 -3.11
C VAL A 64 8.17 -26.86 -2.81
N LYS A 65 8.26 -28.14 -3.26
CA LYS A 65 9.43 -29.03 -3.04
C LYS A 65 10.67 -28.57 -3.82
N LYS A 66 10.51 -27.72 -4.82
CA LYS A 66 11.62 -27.13 -5.58
C LYS A 66 12.41 -26.11 -4.77
N TYR A 67 11.85 -25.63 -3.67
CA TYR A 67 12.45 -24.61 -2.82
C TYR A 67 12.90 -25.22 -1.50
N LYS A 68 14.05 -24.76 -0.99
CA LYS A 68 14.57 -25.19 0.30
C LYS A 68 13.58 -24.88 1.43
N LYS A 69 12.97 -23.70 1.38
CA LYS A 69 11.95 -23.25 2.32
C LYS A 69 11.16 -22.10 1.69
N LEU A 70 9.84 -22.11 1.85
CA LEU A 70 8.98 -20.98 1.55
C LEU A 70 8.42 -20.46 2.86
N GLU A 71 8.99 -19.36 3.36
CA GLU A 71 8.52 -18.71 4.57
C GLU A 71 7.27 -17.89 4.27
N CYS A 72 6.32 -17.88 5.21
CA CYS A 72 5.14 -17.04 5.12
C CYS A 72 5.26 -15.83 6.04
N HIS A 73 4.83 -14.69 5.55
CA HIS A 73 4.70 -13.46 6.32
C HIS A 73 3.31 -12.91 6.09
N ASN A 74 2.60 -12.63 7.18
CA ASN A 74 1.30 -12.01 7.12
C ASN A 74 1.46 -10.49 7.02
N PHE A 75 0.68 -9.89 6.12
CA PHE A 75 0.60 -8.46 5.93
C PHE A 75 -0.85 -8.02 6.06
N GLU A 76 -1.08 -6.82 6.52
CA GLU A 76 -2.36 -6.17 6.31
C GLU A 76 -2.51 -5.89 4.82
N TRP A 77 -3.60 -6.36 4.23
CA TRP A 77 -3.82 -6.30 2.80
C TRP A 77 -5.24 -5.86 2.46
N PHE A 78 -5.32 -4.90 1.56
CA PHE A 78 -6.56 -4.35 1.06
C PHE A 78 -6.65 -4.63 -0.44
N ASP A 79 -7.50 -5.59 -0.80
CA ASP A 79 -7.77 -5.90 -2.20
C ASP A 79 -8.57 -4.75 -2.84
N VAL A 80 -8.13 -4.29 -3.99
CA VAL A 80 -8.79 -3.26 -4.80
C VAL A 80 -9.09 -3.74 -6.22
N GLY A 81 -9.02 -5.04 -6.46
CA GLY A 81 -9.21 -5.66 -7.77
C GLY A 81 -10.65 -5.65 -8.27
N THR A 82 -11.64 -5.38 -7.41
CA THR A 82 -13.04 -5.20 -7.77
C THR A 82 -13.58 -3.88 -7.22
N VAL A 83 -14.68 -3.39 -7.80
CA VAL A 83 -15.33 -2.15 -7.33
C VAL A 83 -15.76 -2.27 -5.87
N ASP A 84 -16.35 -3.41 -5.48
CA ASP A 84 -16.79 -3.65 -4.10
C ASP A 84 -15.60 -3.70 -3.13
N ASN A 85 -14.52 -4.38 -3.50
CA ASN A 85 -13.31 -4.44 -2.69
C ASN A 85 -12.65 -3.06 -2.58
N TYR A 86 -12.64 -2.28 -3.66
CA TYR A 86 -12.17 -0.90 -3.62
C TYR A 86 -12.94 -0.05 -2.59
N PHE A 87 -14.26 -0.09 -2.60
CA PHE A 87 -15.06 0.68 -1.63
C PHE A 87 -14.89 0.19 -0.20
N ARG A 88 -14.78 -1.14 0.03
CA ARG A 88 -14.47 -1.69 1.37
C ARG A 88 -13.10 -1.24 1.86
N SER A 89 -12.08 -1.33 1.01
CA SER A 89 -10.71 -0.89 1.32
C SER A 89 -10.68 0.61 1.58
N LYS A 90 -11.34 1.41 0.73
CA LYS A 90 -11.44 2.85 0.90
C LYS A 90 -12.03 3.21 2.28
N LYS A 91 -13.13 2.57 2.66
CA LYS A 91 -13.76 2.77 3.97
C LYS A 91 -12.84 2.43 5.13
N ALA A 92 -12.13 1.29 5.06
CA ALA A 92 -11.17 0.89 6.08
C ALA A 92 -10.01 1.89 6.22
N PHE A 93 -9.58 2.50 5.11
CA PHE A 93 -8.57 3.57 5.13
C PHE A 93 -9.14 4.91 5.62
N GLU A 94 -10.38 5.25 5.29
CA GLU A 94 -11.02 6.47 5.77
C GLU A 94 -11.15 6.48 7.30
N ASP A 95 -11.39 5.33 7.91
CA ASP A 95 -11.44 5.19 9.38
C ASP A 95 -10.05 5.32 10.03
N ASN A 96 -8.96 5.03 9.32
CA ASN A 96 -7.60 5.00 9.86
C ASN A 96 -6.68 6.12 9.32
N ILE A 97 -6.90 6.56 8.09
CA ILE A 97 -6.13 7.64 7.43
C ILE A 97 -7.12 8.68 6.95
N ASN A 98 -7.29 9.73 7.73
CA ASN A 98 -8.35 10.71 7.56
C ASN A 98 -8.40 11.40 6.20
N TYR A 99 -7.37 11.32 5.35
CA TYR A 99 -7.43 11.91 4.01
C TYR A 99 -6.23 11.50 3.15
N SER A 100 -6.47 10.89 1.99
CA SER A 100 -5.52 10.84 0.88
C SER A 100 -6.05 11.77 -0.21
N ILE A 101 -5.31 12.83 -0.54
CA ILE A 101 -5.65 13.74 -1.63
C ILE A 101 -4.85 13.30 -2.86
N PRO A 102 -5.50 12.72 -3.89
CA PRO A 102 -4.81 12.39 -5.13
C PRO A 102 -4.27 13.67 -5.78
N LYS A 103 -3.00 13.66 -6.11
CA LYS A 103 -2.39 14.72 -6.93
C LYS A 103 -1.73 14.14 -8.17
N THR A 104 -1.73 14.93 -9.22
CA THR A 104 -0.96 14.63 -10.43
C THR A 104 0.54 14.80 -10.18
N ASN A 105 1.38 14.16 -11.00
CA ASN A 105 2.84 14.33 -11.00
C ASN A 105 3.61 13.75 -9.81
N GLY A 106 3.17 12.61 -9.26
CA GLY A 106 3.94 11.88 -8.24
C GLY A 106 4.04 12.59 -6.90
N GLU A 107 3.09 13.46 -6.57
CA GLU A 107 2.90 14.00 -5.23
C GLU A 107 1.84 13.20 -4.50
N PHE A 108 2.12 12.86 -3.24
CA PHE A 108 1.19 12.16 -2.36
C PHE A 108 0.96 13.01 -1.11
N LEU A 109 -0.31 13.20 -0.77
CA LEU A 109 -0.72 13.98 0.40
C LEU A 109 -1.58 13.12 1.31
N TYR A 110 -1.24 13.13 2.61
CA TYR A 110 -1.97 12.40 3.63
C TYR A 110 -2.23 13.28 4.85
N LYS A 111 -3.44 13.24 5.37
CA LYS A 111 -3.73 13.71 6.71
C LYS A 111 -3.61 12.54 7.68
N VAL A 112 -2.79 12.67 8.72
CA VAL A 112 -2.59 11.67 9.76
C VAL A 112 -2.69 12.35 11.12
N GLY A 113 -3.82 12.20 11.79
CA GLY A 113 -4.13 12.94 13.00
C GLY A 113 -4.06 14.46 12.76
N GLU A 114 -3.35 15.17 13.62
CA GLU A 114 -3.13 16.62 13.51
C GLU A 114 -1.95 17.00 12.61
N ARG A 115 -1.55 16.13 11.68
CA ARG A 115 -0.44 16.37 10.76
C ARG A 115 -0.86 16.16 9.32
N PHE A 116 -0.28 16.96 8.45
CA PHE A 116 -0.39 16.80 7.02
C PHE A 116 0.96 16.44 6.42
N LEU A 117 1.03 15.28 5.77
CA LEU A 117 2.25 14.72 5.19
C LEU A 117 2.25 14.93 3.69
N LYS A 118 3.38 15.37 3.15
CA LYS A 118 3.60 15.50 1.72
C LYS A 118 4.85 14.73 1.30
N LEU A 119 4.65 13.77 0.40
CA LEU A 119 5.71 12.94 -0.17
C LEU A 119 5.88 13.27 -1.65
N SER A 120 7.11 13.17 -2.13
CA SER A 120 7.42 13.19 -3.56
C SER A 120 8.71 12.42 -3.84
N PRO A 121 8.80 11.67 -4.96
CA PRO A 121 10.05 11.10 -5.44
C PRO A 121 11.12 12.16 -5.75
N SER A 122 10.70 13.39 -6.07
CA SER A 122 11.59 14.51 -6.39
C SER A 122 12.15 15.18 -5.13
N LYS A 123 13.39 14.88 -4.78
CA LYS A 123 14.12 15.53 -3.69
C LYS A 123 14.23 17.04 -3.86
N SER A 124 14.48 17.52 -5.09
CA SER A 124 14.57 18.94 -5.39
C SER A 124 13.25 19.68 -5.13
N PHE A 125 12.13 19.06 -5.48
CA PHE A 125 10.81 19.57 -5.19
C PHE A 125 10.58 19.70 -3.68
N ILE A 126 10.84 18.65 -2.91
CA ILE A 126 10.68 18.67 -1.44
C ILE A 126 11.59 19.73 -0.81
N LYS A 127 12.87 19.78 -1.21
CA LYS A 127 13.80 20.81 -0.74
C LYS A 127 13.32 22.24 -1.04
N GLY A 128 12.78 22.47 -2.23
CA GLY A 128 12.19 23.77 -2.62
C GLY A 128 11.01 24.15 -1.72
N ARG A 129 10.13 23.20 -1.39
CA ARG A 129 8.99 23.42 -0.49
C ARG A 129 9.42 23.71 0.94
N ILE A 130 10.39 22.98 1.47
CA ILE A 130 10.97 23.22 2.80
C ILE A 130 11.63 24.62 2.87
N ASN A 131 12.38 25.00 1.86
CA ASN A 131 13.01 26.33 1.81
C ASN A 131 11.97 27.45 1.74
N ARG A 132 10.92 27.29 0.93
CA ARG A 132 9.80 28.24 0.88
C ARG A 132 9.15 28.41 2.26
N ALA A 133 8.88 27.31 2.98
CA ALA A 133 8.30 27.38 4.31
C ALA A 133 9.21 28.13 5.28
N LYS A 134 10.52 27.95 5.22
CA LYS A 134 11.49 28.70 6.03
C LYS A 134 11.47 30.21 5.73
N THR A 135 11.25 30.58 4.47
CA THR A 135 11.19 31.99 4.07
C THR A 135 9.89 32.66 4.49
N LEU A 136 8.77 31.92 4.34
CA LEU A 136 7.44 32.43 4.64
C LEU A 136 7.08 32.43 6.13
N ARG A 137 7.83 31.68 6.94
CA ARG A 137 7.69 31.61 8.41
C ARG A 137 6.21 31.51 8.85
N ASP A 138 5.73 32.54 9.54
CA ASP A 138 4.41 32.59 10.17
C ASP A 138 3.23 32.65 9.16
N LEU A 139 3.53 32.78 7.88
CA LEU A 139 2.52 32.76 6.81
C LEU A 139 2.16 31.34 6.32
N VAL A 140 2.83 30.33 6.84
CA VAL A 140 2.58 28.92 6.49
C VAL A 140 2.59 28.07 7.76
N PRO A 141 1.92 26.89 7.75
CA PRO A 141 1.93 25.97 8.89
C PRO A 141 3.35 25.56 9.27
N GLU A 142 3.56 25.35 10.57
CA GLU A 142 4.84 24.90 11.10
C GLU A 142 5.23 23.54 10.52
N LEU A 143 6.48 23.41 10.07
CA LEU A 143 7.08 22.16 9.64
C LEU A 143 7.50 21.33 10.86
N VAL A 144 6.77 20.25 11.10
CA VAL A 144 7.03 19.31 12.24
C VAL A 144 7.96 18.16 11.87
N TYR A 145 8.15 17.89 10.57
CA TYR A 145 9.08 16.87 10.07
C TYR A 145 9.60 17.21 8.68
N LYS A 146 10.83 16.78 8.37
CA LYS A 146 11.44 16.95 7.05
C LYS A 146 12.47 15.87 6.76
N SER A 147 12.48 15.40 5.51
CA SER A 147 13.49 14.51 4.93
C SER A 147 13.69 14.84 3.45
N ASP A 148 14.47 14.05 2.73
CA ASP A 148 14.71 14.26 1.30
C ASP A 148 13.45 14.13 0.44
N ASN A 149 12.53 13.25 0.81
CA ASN A 149 11.35 12.90 0.01
C ASN A 149 10.02 13.19 0.70
N LEU A 150 10.05 13.69 1.95
CA LEU A 150 8.87 13.91 2.77
C LEU A 150 9.04 15.16 3.63
N TYR A 151 7.99 15.95 3.76
CA TYR A 151 7.82 16.88 4.87
C TYR A 151 6.42 16.79 5.45
N ALA A 152 6.30 17.12 6.74
CA ALA A 152 5.02 17.21 7.41
C ALA A 152 4.89 18.57 8.11
N TYR A 153 3.66 19.04 8.18
CA TYR A 153 3.30 20.28 8.86
C TYR A 153 2.03 20.08 9.70
N THR A 154 1.81 20.96 10.65
CA THR A 154 0.61 20.94 11.49
C THR A 154 -0.63 21.19 10.64
N TRP A 155 -1.65 20.34 10.81
CA TRP A 155 -2.94 20.54 10.14
C TRP A 155 -3.61 21.80 10.62
N ILE A 156 -4.12 22.62 9.70
CA ILE A 156 -4.99 23.75 9.97
C ILE A 156 -6.40 23.35 9.57
N SER A 157 -7.33 23.40 10.52
CA SER A 157 -8.75 23.17 10.25
C SER A 157 -9.30 24.28 9.35
N GLY A 158 -10.10 23.88 8.38
CA GLY A 158 -10.76 24.82 7.44
C GLY A 158 -11.14 24.10 6.16
N ASN A 159 -11.97 24.75 5.37
CA ASN A 159 -12.35 24.28 4.05
C ASN A 159 -11.37 24.79 3.00
N THR A 160 -11.10 23.98 1.98
CA THR A 160 -10.37 24.45 0.81
C THR A 160 -11.26 25.37 -0.03
N LEU A 161 -10.64 26.23 -0.84
CA LEU A 161 -11.40 27.10 -1.76
C LEU A 161 -12.34 26.30 -2.69
N TYR A 162 -12.02 25.05 -2.99
CA TYR A 162 -12.87 24.17 -3.80
C TYR A 162 -14.12 23.66 -3.07
N GLU A 163 -14.12 23.74 -1.73
CA GLU A 163 -15.24 23.34 -0.87
C GLU A 163 -16.08 24.55 -0.42
N CYS A 164 -15.72 25.74 -0.86
CA CYS A 164 -16.44 26.96 -0.54
C CYS A 164 -17.41 27.29 -1.68
N ASP A 165 -18.70 27.07 -1.48
CA ASP A 165 -19.77 27.41 -2.46
C ASP A 165 -20.01 28.93 -2.62
N ASP A 166 -19.51 29.76 -1.71
CA ASP A 166 -19.71 31.20 -1.66
C ASP A 166 -18.38 31.98 -1.74
N ILE A 167 -17.74 31.98 -2.90
CA ILE A 167 -16.72 33.00 -3.19
C ILE A 167 -17.48 34.22 -3.70
N LYS A 168 -17.88 35.11 -2.78
CA LYS A 168 -18.25 36.47 -3.17
C LYS A 168 -16.96 37.22 -3.49
N VAL A 169 -16.71 37.44 -4.77
CA VAL A 169 -15.70 38.38 -5.28
C VAL A 169 -16.21 39.79 -5.15
#